data_d16c2e1cbb551e7f1b9ba9fc15b61129
#
_entry.id   d16c2e1cbb551e7f1b9ba9fc15b61129
#
_cell.length_a   1.000
_cell.length_b   1.000
_cell.length_c   1.000
_cell.angle_alpha   90.00
_cell.angle_beta   90.00
_cell.angle_gamma   90.00
#
_symmetry.space_group_name_H-M   'P 1'
#
loop_
_entity.id
_entity.type
_entity.pdbx_description
1 polymer ?
#
loop_
_entity_poly.entity_id
_entity_poly.type
_entity_poly.pdbx_seq_one_letter_code
_entity_poly.pdbx_strand_id
1 'polypeptide(L)'
;MHEPFCEDLESASQERARPSSIVKVGFLFESALVLVALGLGHWLQQSAWQNLPGPTLWKTLQAVGIGLLATAPMLGALVITRYLPYAPMRQLCQLVDEQLMPLFAEASLMGLLLLSLAAGFGEEMLFRGVLQDWLANWLEGDAAPWVALLLVSLLFGVCHWVTTAYAVFAAIIGLYLGMLYWVSGSLLTAVVAHAAYDFVALVWLLRTRPVAEGK
;
A
#
# COMPACT_ATOMS: atom_id res chain seq x y z
N MET A 1 -39.67 39.06 -2.91
CA MET A 1 -38.81 38.66 -1.77
C MET A 1 -38.33 37.25 -2.10
N HIS A 2 -37.21 37.12 -2.79
CA HIS A 2 -36.64 35.84 -3.20
C HIS A 2 -35.73 35.33 -2.06
N GLU A 3 -35.92 34.10 -1.65
CA GLU A 3 -35.15 33.45 -0.60
C GLU A 3 -33.76 33.05 -1.12
N PRO A 4 -32.67 33.62 -0.60
CA PRO A 4 -31.30 33.23 -0.98
C PRO A 4 -30.78 32.00 -0.22
N PHE A 5 -31.65 31.27 0.52
CA PHE A 5 -31.19 30.21 1.44
C PHE A 5 -31.06 28.81 0.80
N CYS A 6 -31.62 28.60 -0.41
CA CYS A 6 -31.52 27.31 -1.09
C CYS A 6 -30.27 27.15 -1.97
N GLU A 7 -29.71 28.23 -2.48
CA GLU A 7 -28.49 28.17 -3.33
C GLU A 7 -27.22 27.83 -2.54
N ASP A 8 -27.13 28.22 -1.27
CA ASP A 8 -25.97 27.92 -0.43
C ASP A 8 -25.89 26.46 0.03
N LEU A 9 -27.03 25.74 0.06
CA LEU A 9 -27.08 24.33 0.40
C LEU A 9 -26.73 23.40 -0.78
N GLU A 10 -26.99 23.86 -2.01
CA GLU A 10 -26.58 23.15 -3.22
C GLU A 10 -25.09 23.29 -3.50
N SER A 11 -24.48 24.45 -3.20
CA SER A 11 -23.05 24.67 -3.35
C SER A 11 -22.23 23.85 -2.31
N ALA A 12 -22.72 23.74 -1.09
CA ALA A 12 -22.08 22.93 -0.04
C ALA A 12 -22.17 21.42 -0.28
N SER A 13 -23.16 20.96 -1.09
CA SER A 13 -23.28 19.55 -1.47
C SER A 13 -22.36 19.16 -2.65
N GLN A 14 -21.81 20.12 -3.39
CA GLN A 14 -20.91 19.87 -4.54
C GLN A 14 -19.44 19.76 -4.15
N GLU A 15 -19.06 20.05 -2.91
CA GLU A 15 -17.67 19.99 -2.43
C GLU A 15 -17.28 18.62 -1.84
N ARG A 16 -18.11 17.60 -1.98
CA ARG A 16 -17.65 16.22 -1.81
C ARG A 16 -16.68 15.92 -2.96
N ALA A 17 -15.41 15.77 -2.61
CA ALA A 17 -14.34 15.44 -3.55
C ALA A 17 -14.86 14.39 -4.56
N ARG A 18 -14.89 14.75 -5.85
CA ARG A 18 -15.35 13.83 -6.90
C ARG A 18 -14.53 12.54 -6.79
N PRO A 19 -15.14 11.36 -6.79
CA PRO A 19 -14.44 10.08 -6.59
C PRO A 19 -13.23 9.89 -7.51
N SER A 20 -13.28 10.44 -8.74
CA SER A 20 -12.12 10.45 -9.64
C SER A 20 -10.93 11.30 -9.15
N SER A 21 -11.13 12.23 -8.20
CA SER A 21 -10.05 13.06 -7.66
C SER A 21 -9.22 12.32 -6.62
N ILE A 22 -9.81 11.41 -5.84
CA ILE A 22 -9.09 10.68 -4.78
C ILE A 22 -8.05 9.71 -5.36
N VAL A 23 -8.40 9.00 -6.45
CA VAL A 23 -7.45 8.13 -7.16
C VAL A 23 -6.28 8.93 -7.71
N LYS A 24 -6.56 10.13 -8.26
CA LYS A 24 -5.49 11.02 -8.77
C LYS A 24 -4.60 11.54 -7.64
N VAL A 25 -5.20 11.97 -6.53
CA VAL A 25 -4.45 12.45 -5.37
C VAL A 25 -3.60 11.32 -4.78
N GLY A 26 -4.18 10.13 -4.60
CA GLY A 26 -3.45 8.95 -4.15
C GLY A 26 -2.29 8.60 -5.10
N PHE A 27 -2.56 8.54 -6.41
CA PHE A 27 -1.52 8.28 -7.41
C PHE A 27 -0.38 9.31 -7.37
N LEU A 28 -0.70 10.60 -7.22
CA LEU A 28 0.31 11.64 -7.11
C LEU A 28 1.11 11.53 -5.79
N PHE A 29 0.43 11.22 -4.69
CA PHE A 29 1.06 11.00 -3.40
C PHE A 29 2.03 9.82 -3.45
N GLU A 30 1.57 8.66 -3.92
CA GLU A 30 2.41 7.46 -4.03
C GLU A 30 3.58 7.67 -5.02
N SER A 31 3.32 8.37 -6.14
CA SER A 31 4.40 8.73 -7.08
C SER A 31 5.42 9.68 -6.45
N ALA A 32 5.00 10.57 -5.56
CA ALA A 32 5.91 11.47 -4.85
C ALA A 32 6.83 10.70 -3.88
N LEU A 33 6.41 9.55 -3.34
CA LEU A 33 7.28 8.70 -2.51
C LEU A 33 8.52 8.20 -3.27
N VAL A 34 8.42 8.02 -4.59
CA VAL A 34 9.60 7.72 -5.42
C VAL A 34 10.63 8.86 -5.33
N LEU A 35 10.18 10.11 -5.42
CA LEU A 35 11.07 11.28 -5.29
C LEU A 35 11.65 11.37 -3.87
N VAL A 36 10.84 11.07 -2.86
CA VAL A 36 11.31 11.00 -1.46
C VAL A 36 12.36 9.90 -1.30
N ALA A 37 12.12 8.70 -1.86
CA ALA A 37 13.07 7.59 -1.82
C ALA A 37 14.40 7.95 -2.48
N LEU A 38 14.34 8.63 -3.65
CA LEU A 38 15.54 9.09 -4.35
C LEU A 38 16.32 10.15 -3.56
N GLY A 39 15.61 11.17 -3.04
CA GLY A 39 16.22 12.24 -2.25
C GLY A 39 16.82 11.73 -0.93
N LEU A 40 16.07 10.90 -0.20
CA LEU A 40 16.53 10.29 1.04
C LEU A 40 17.68 9.31 0.79
N GLY A 41 17.57 8.48 -0.26
CA GLY A 41 18.62 7.55 -0.66
C GLY A 41 19.91 8.28 -1.01
N HIS A 42 19.83 9.40 -1.75
CA HIS A 42 20.99 10.23 -2.04
C HIS A 42 21.62 10.79 -0.75
N TRP A 43 20.80 11.32 0.16
CA TRP A 43 21.28 11.86 1.44
C TRP A 43 21.93 10.81 2.34
N LEU A 44 21.34 9.61 2.41
CA LEU A 44 21.85 8.47 3.18
C LEU A 44 22.93 7.67 2.45
N GLN A 45 23.31 8.08 1.23
CA GLN A 45 24.23 7.34 0.35
C GLN A 45 23.81 5.89 0.10
N GLN A 46 22.51 5.64 0.07
CA GLN A 46 21.86 4.36 -0.20
C GLN A 46 21.10 4.43 -1.52
N SER A 47 21.34 3.47 -2.41
CA SER A 47 20.63 3.43 -3.69
C SER A 47 19.21 2.89 -3.51
N ALA A 48 18.20 3.68 -3.89
CA ALA A 48 16.79 3.26 -3.80
C ALA A 48 16.43 2.08 -4.71
N TRP A 49 17.26 1.73 -5.69
CA TRP A 49 17.03 0.67 -6.68
C TRP A 49 18.19 -0.33 -6.84
N GLN A 50 19.14 -0.37 -5.89
CA GLN A 50 20.34 -1.18 -6.06
C GLN A 50 20.05 -2.68 -6.26
N ASN A 51 18.97 -3.19 -5.69
CA ASN A 51 18.57 -4.60 -5.77
C ASN A 51 17.39 -4.82 -6.75
N LEU A 52 17.17 -3.93 -7.71
CA LEU A 52 16.36 -4.25 -8.86
C LEU A 52 17.06 -5.31 -9.70
N PRO A 53 16.32 -6.24 -10.32
CA PRO A 53 16.94 -7.26 -11.17
C PRO A 53 17.75 -6.59 -12.26
N GLY A 54 18.94 -7.14 -12.52
CA GLY A 54 19.81 -6.67 -13.60
C GLY A 54 19.12 -6.82 -14.97
N PRO A 55 19.75 -6.37 -16.06
CA PRO A 55 19.15 -6.22 -17.38
C PRO A 55 18.81 -7.54 -18.11
N THR A 56 18.87 -8.69 -17.44
CA THR A 56 18.48 -9.96 -18.04
C THR A 56 16.97 -10.19 -17.91
N LEU A 57 16.33 -10.40 -19.07
CA LEU A 57 14.89 -10.70 -19.14
C LEU A 57 14.49 -11.84 -18.19
N TRP A 58 15.34 -12.87 -18.11
CA TRP A 58 15.09 -14.03 -17.24
C TRP A 58 14.94 -13.65 -15.77
N LYS A 59 15.87 -12.84 -15.22
CA LYS A 59 15.79 -12.37 -13.83
C LYS A 59 14.57 -11.50 -13.58
N THR A 60 14.21 -10.67 -14.55
CA THR A 60 12.99 -9.86 -14.47
C THR A 60 11.74 -10.76 -14.43
N LEU A 61 11.63 -11.76 -15.31
CA LEU A 61 10.51 -12.70 -15.33
C LEU A 61 10.43 -13.53 -14.05
N GLN A 62 11.56 -13.97 -13.52
CA GLN A 62 11.61 -14.67 -12.22
C GLN A 62 11.09 -13.77 -11.08
N ALA A 63 11.56 -12.53 -10.99
CA ALA A 63 11.14 -11.59 -9.95
C ALA A 63 9.63 -11.32 -10.04
N VAL A 64 9.10 -11.12 -11.24
CA VAL A 64 7.66 -10.93 -11.48
C VAL A 64 6.88 -12.19 -11.09
N GLY A 65 7.32 -13.37 -11.54
CA GLY A 65 6.65 -14.64 -11.24
C GLY A 65 6.61 -14.94 -9.73
N ILE A 66 7.74 -14.76 -9.03
CA ILE A 66 7.82 -14.93 -7.57
C ILE A 66 6.93 -13.89 -6.87
N GLY A 67 6.95 -12.62 -7.28
CA GLY A 67 6.12 -11.56 -6.72
C GLY A 67 4.62 -11.87 -6.86
N LEU A 68 4.18 -12.32 -8.03
CA LEU A 68 2.79 -12.72 -8.24
C LEU A 68 2.38 -13.91 -7.36
N LEU A 69 3.23 -14.93 -7.21
CA LEU A 69 2.97 -16.05 -6.30
C LEU A 69 2.95 -15.59 -4.84
N ALA A 70 3.86 -14.69 -4.46
CA ALA A 70 3.95 -14.14 -3.12
C ALA A 70 2.75 -13.24 -2.74
N THR A 71 1.93 -12.82 -3.69
CA THR A 71 0.66 -12.14 -3.43
C THR A 71 -0.37 -13.04 -2.73
N ALA A 72 -0.35 -14.34 -2.97
CA ALA A 72 -1.36 -15.27 -2.47
C ALA A 72 -1.47 -15.32 -0.93
N PRO A 73 -0.38 -15.40 -0.13
CA PRO A 73 -0.47 -15.33 1.33
C PRO A 73 -1.06 -14.01 1.84
N MET A 74 -0.76 -12.88 1.19
CA MET A 74 -1.29 -11.57 1.57
C MET A 74 -2.80 -11.50 1.34
N LEU A 75 -3.27 -12.00 0.19
CA LEU A 75 -4.71 -12.12 -0.09
C LEU A 75 -5.39 -13.10 0.87
N GLY A 76 -4.71 -14.21 1.20
CA GLY A 76 -5.18 -15.14 2.23
C GLY A 76 -5.37 -14.46 3.59
N ALA A 77 -4.40 -13.65 4.02
CA ALA A 77 -4.49 -12.88 5.25
C ALA A 77 -5.66 -11.88 5.21
N LEU A 78 -5.87 -11.17 4.09
CA LEU A 78 -7.01 -10.27 3.89
C LEU A 78 -8.34 -11.03 4.01
N VAL A 79 -8.47 -12.17 3.35
CA VAL A 79 -9.69 -13.00 3.42
C VAL A 79 -9.92 -13.49 4.85
N ILE A 80 -8.89 -13.98 5.53
CA ILE A 80 -8.99 -14.47 6.91
C ILE A 80 -9.48 -13.36 7.84
N THR A 81 -8.98 -12.11 7.71
CA THR A 81 -9.41 -10.98 8.56
C THR A 81 -10.92 -10.71 8.46
N ARG A 82 -11.54 -10.97 7.30
CA ARG A 82 -13.00 -10.81 7.09
C ARG A 82 -13.84 -11.80 7.88
N TYR A 83 -13.30 -12.98 8.15
CA TYR A 83 -14.02 -14.06 8.85
C TYR A 83 -13.65 -14.19 10.33
N LEU A 84 -12.64 -13.45 10.80
CA LEU A 84 -12.26 -13.47 12.21
C LEU A 84 -13.35 -12.83 13.11
N PRO A 85 -13.94 -13.57 14.07
CA PRO A 85 -14.97 -13.06 14.95
C PRO A 85 -14.40 -12.15 16.06
N TYR A 86 -13.35 -11.42 15.79
CA TYR A 86 -12.64 -10.56 16.73
C TYR A 86 -13.06 -9.10 16.52
N ALA A 87 -13.48 -8.43 17.61
CA ALA A 87 -14.08 -7.09 17.51
C ALA A 87 -13.24 -6.04 16.76
N PRO A 88 -11.91 -5.91 16.97
CA PRO A 88 -11.09 -4.98 16.21
C PRO A 88 -11.05 -5.27 14.69
N MET A 89 -11.13 -6.56 14.28
CA MET A 89 -11.18 -6.91 12.87
C MET A 89 -12.53 -6.53 12.24
N ARG A 90 -13.63 -6.74 12.98
CA ARG A 90 -14.95 -6.29 12.50
C ARG A 90 -15.02 -4.78 12.34
N GLN A 91 -14.49 -4.01 13.31
CA GLN A 91 -14.40 -2.55 13.21
C GLN A 91 -13.55 -2.11 12.03
N LEU A 92 -12.42 -2.78 11.77
CA LEU A 92 -11.59 -2.54 10.61
C LEU A 92 -12.36 -2.79 9.30
N CYS A 93 -13.05 -3.94 9.19
CA CYS A 93 -13.85 -4.26 8.02
C CYS A 93 -14.96 -3.22 7.77
N GLN A 94 -15.67 -2.81 8.83
CA GLN A 94 -16.70 -1.76 8.75
C GLN A 94 -16.11 -0.42 8.26
N LEU A 95 -14.98 0.00 8.83
CA LEU A 95 -14.29 1.22 8.39
C LEU A 95 -13.91 1.16 6.91
N VAL A 96 -13.36 0.02 6.48
CA VAL A 96 -13.00 -0.19 5.06
C VAL A 96 -14.25 -0.12 4.18
N ASP A 97 -15.31 -0.84 4.53
CA ASP A 97 -16.52 -0.95 3.69
C ASP A 97 -17.34 0.34 3.65
N GLU A 98 -17.45 1.05 4.79
CA GLU A 98 -18.33 2.21 4.94
C GLU A 98 -17.62 3.53 4.64
N GLN A 99 -16.31 3.63 4.85
CA GLN A 99 -15.57 4.89 4.72
C GLN A 99 -14.55 4.88 3.58
N LEU A 100 -13.77 3.81 3.42
CA LEU A 100 -12.69 3.79 2.43
C LEU A 100 -13.20 3.37 1.06
N MET A 101 -13.93 2.26 0.94
CA MET A 101 -14.37 1.76 -0.37
C MET A 101 -15.31 2.70 -1.14
N PRO A 102 -16.20 3.48 -0.51
CA PRO A 102 -17.00 4.48 -1.23
C PRO A 102 -16.16 5.52 -1.98
N LEU A 103 -14.97 5.84 -1.47
CA LEU A 103 -14.06 6.80 -2.12
C LEU A 103 -13.55 6.31 -3.49
N PHE A 104 -13.48 4.99 -3.68
CA PHE A 104 -13.02 4.34 -4.89
C PHE A 104 -14.16 3.81 -5.78
N ALA A 105 -15.42 4.04 -5.38
CA ALA A 105 -16.58 3.43 -6.05
C ALA A 105 -16.68 3.70 -7.55
N GLU A 106 -16.25 4.88 -7.99
CA GLU A 106 -16.26 5.31 -9.41
C GLU A 106 -14.88 5.18 -10.08
N ALA A 107 -13.90 4.56 -9.39
CA ALA A 107 -12.58 4.39 -9.94
C ALA A 107 -12.60 3.39 -11.11
N SER A 108 -11.96 3.75 -12.22
CA SER A 108 -11.73 2.79 -13.30
C SER A 108 -10.72 1.72 -12.90
N LEU A 109 -10.83 0.52 -13.47
CA LEU A 109 -9.82 -0.53 -13.23
C LEU A 109 -8.39 -0.07 -13.57
N MET A 110 -8.25 0.75 -14.61
CA MET A 110 -6.94 1.33 -14.97
C MET A 110 -6.46 2.32 -13.89
N GLY A 111 -7.36 3.12 -13.32
CA GLY A 111 -7.03 4.04 -12.21
C GLY A 111 -6.56 3.28 -10.98
N LEU A 112 -7.25 2.20 -10.60
CA LEU A 112 -6.85 1.33 -9.49
C LEU A 112 -5.52 0.65 -9.77
N LEU A 113 -5.29 0.15 -10.98
CA LEU A 113 -4.02 -0.47 -11.37
C LEU A 113 -2.86 0.53 -11.28
N LEU A 114 -3.03 1.73 -11.81
CA LEU A 114 -1.99 2.76 -11.76
C LEU A 114 -1.70 3.19 -10.32
N LEU A 115 -2.72 3.35 -9.48
CA LEU A 115 -2.57 3.64 -8.05
C LEU A 115 -1.77 2.54 -7.36
N SER A 116 -2.16 1.27 -7.54
CA SER A 116 -1.48 0.12 -6.93
C SER A 116 -0.03 -0.03 -7.41
N LEU A 117 0.24 0.25 -8.68
CA LEU A 117 1.61 0.27 -9.19
C LEU A 117 2.43 1.41 -8.56
N ALA A 118 1.85 2.60 -8.43
CA ALA A 118 2.54 3.73 -7.81
C ALA A 118 2.86 3.45 -6.34
N ALA A 119 1.90 2.89 -5.58
CA ALA A 119 2.09 2.48 -4.19
C ALA A 119 3.19 1.41 -4.07
N GLY A 120 3.07 0.31 -4.83
CA GLY A 120 4.08 -0.75 -4.81
C GLY A 120 5.49 -0.26 -5.16
N PHE A 121 5.64 0.66 -6.12
CA PHE A 121 6.95 1.25 -6.43
C PHE A 121 7.40 2.25 -5.37
N GLY A 122 6.57 3.22 -5.03
CA GLY A 122 6.94 4.32 -4.13
C GLY A 122 7.30 3.83 -2.73
N GLU A 123 6.44 3.00 -2.16
CA GLU A 123 6.63 2.48 -0.81
C GLU A 123 7.78 1.46 -0.74
N GLU A 124 7.87 0.51 -1.69
CA GLU A 124 8.95 -0.48 -1.63
C GLU A 124 10.33 0.15 -1.87
N MET A 125 10.44 1.14 -2.76
CA MET A 125 11.69 1.90 -2.93
C MET A 125 12.10 2.60 -1.63
N LEU A 126 11.13 3.25 -0.95
CA LEU A 126 11.40 3.98 0.29
C LEU A 126 11.72 3.03 1.45
N PHE A 127 10.84 2.07 1.72
CA PHE A 127 10.95 1.24 2.92
C PHE A 127 12.00 0.14 2.76
N ARG A 128 12.07 -0.55 1.62
CA ARG A 128 13.00 -1.68 1.41
C ARG A 128 14.29 -1.22 0.76
N GLY A 129 14.20 -0.50 -0.35
CA GLY A 129 15.36 -0.05 -1.10
C GLY A 129 16.23 0.96 -0.33
N VAL A 130 15.62 1.84 0.48
CA VAL A 130 16.36 2.86 1.23
C VAL A 130 16.45 2.52 2.72
N LEU A 131 15.31 2.52 3.43
CA LEU A 131 15.31 2.49 4.89
C LEU A 131 15.80 1.15 5.44
N GLN A 132 15.32 0.03 4.91
CA GLN A 132 15.71 -1.31 5.40
C GLN A 132 17.18 -1.59 5.11
N ASP A 133 17.66 -1.31 3.91
CA ASP A 133 19.06 -1.52 3.54
C ASP A 133 19.99 -0.56 4.29
N TRP A 134 19.62 0.73 4.37
CA TRP A 134 20.40 1.70 5.12
C TRP A 134 20.54 1.30 6.60
N LEU A 135 19.43 0.94 7.24
CA LEU A 135 19.44 0.58 8.66
C LEU A 135 20.20 -0.72 8.89
N ALA A 136 20.06 -1.72 8.01
CA ALA A 136 20.83 -2.97 8.11
C ALA A 136 22.34 -2.75 7.95
N ASN A 137 22.74 -1.77 7.11
CA ASN A 137 24.15 -1.41 6.91
C ASN A 137 24.70 -0.51 8.03
N TRP A 138 23.83 0.31 8.66
CA TRP A 138 24.23 1.22 9.74
C TRP A 138 24.36 0.52 11.09
N LEU A 139 23.55 -0.51 11.35
CA LEU A 139 23.64 -1.33 12.53
C LEU A 139 24.82 -2.31 12.41
N GLU A 140 25.48 -2.62 13.53
CA GLU A 140 26.58 -3.58 13.59
C GLU A 140 26.10 -4.94 14.13
N GLY A 141 26.76 -6.01 13.68
CA GLY A 141 26.56 -7.38 14.16
C GLY A 141 25.54 -8.20 13.35
N ASP A 142 25.51 -9.49 13.63
CA ASP A 142 24.70 -10.48 12.88
C ASP A 142 23.18 -10.27 12.98
N ALA A 143 22.72 -9.57 14.01
CA ALA A 143 21.31 -9.25 14.20
C ALA A 143 20.83 -8.03 13.38
N ALA A 144 21.75 -7.23 12.81
CA ALA A 144 21.41 -5.99 12.11
C ALA A 144 20.32 -6.13 11.06
N PRO A 145 20.33 -7.12 10.13
CA PRO A 145 19.28 -7.26 9.14
C PRO A 145 17.89 -7.56 9.75
N TRP A 146 17.85 -8.34 10.83
CA TRP A 146 16.62 -8.67 11.54
C TRP A 146 16.03 -7.46 12.27
N VAL A 147 16.89 -6.68 12.91
CA VAL A 147 16.47 -5.44 13.60
C VAL A 147 15.97 -4.42 12.58
N ALA A 148 16.67 -4.24 11.46
CA ALA A 148 16.26 -3.35 10.38
C ALA A 148 14.91 -3.78 9.81
N LEU A 149 14.73 -5.05 9.49
CA LEU A 149 13.48 -5.63 9.02
C LEU A 149 12.31 -5.33 9.98
N LEU A 150 12.51 -5.59 11.27
CA LEU A 150 11.48 -5.36 12.29
C LEU A 150 11.14 -3.88 12.44
N LEU A 151 12.13 -3.00 12.60
CA LEU A 151 11.92 -1.58 12.82
C LEU A 151 11.26 -0.90 11.61
N VAL A 152 11.69 -1.24 10.40
CA VAL A 152 11.11 -0.67 9.18
C VAL A 152 9.69 -1.19 8.95
N SER A 153 9.40 -2.45 9.31
CA SER A 153 8.04 -3.00 9.24
C SER A 153 7.09 -2.35 10.27
N LEU A 154 7.57 -2.05 11.47
CA LEU A 154 6.82 -1.29 12.46
C LEU A 154 6.56 0.14 11.99
N LEU A 155 7.57 0.80 11.41
CA LEU A 155 7.41 2.13 10.82
C LEU A 155 6.38 2.11 9.69
N PHE A 156 6.42 1.11 8.82
CA PHE A 156 5.42 0.90 7.77
C PHE A 156 4.00 0.83 8.36
N GLY A 157 3.80 0.04 9.42
CA GLY A 157 2.54 -0.02 10.14
C GLY A 157 2.11 1.31 10.74
N VAL A 158 3.05 2.07 11.32
CA VAL A 158 2.77 3.42 11.87
C VAL A 158 2.36 4.39 10.77
N CYS A 159 2.99 4.35 9.60
CA CYS A 159 2.59 5.18 8.45
C CYS A 159 1.18 4.86 7.93
N HIS A 160 0.67 3.66 8.20
CA HIS A 160 -0.67 3.19 7.85
C HIS A 160 -1.68 3.28 9.00
N TRP A 161 -1.44 4.10 10.01
CA TRP A 161 -2.27 4.15 11.22
C TRP A 161 -3.60 4.85 10.97
N VAL A 162 -4.60 4.10 10.54
CA VAL A 162 -6.01 4.52 10.54
C VAL A 162 -6.72 3.99 11.80
N THR A 163 -6.46 2.71 12.14
CA THR A 163 -6.81 2.07 13.42
C THR A 163 -5.63 1.24 13.89
N THR A 164 -5.60 0.91 15.20
CA THR A 164 -4.54 0.03 15.71
C THR A 164 -4.53 -1.34 15.02
N ALA A 165 -5.71 -1.90 14.71
CA ALA A 165 -5.82 -3.16 13.99
C ALA A 165 -5.25 -3.05 12.57
N TYR A 166 -5.51 -1.94 11.87
CA TYR A 166 -4.96 -1.70 10.53
C TYR A 166 -3.44 -1.50 10.57
N ALA A 167 -2.93 -0.72 11.53
CA ALA A 167 -1.50 -0.51 11.71
C ALA A 167 -0.76 -1.84 11.98
N VAL A 168 -1.31 -2.70 12.83
CA VAL A 168 -0.75 -4.03 13.11
C VAL A 168 -0.79 -4.92 11.86
N PHE A 169 -1.91 -4.93 11.13
CA PHE A 169 -2.02 -5.66 9.87
C PHE A 169 -1.00 -5.18 8.85
N ALA A 170 -0.88 -3.85 8.66
CA ALA A 170 0.10 -3.25 7.76
C ALA A 170 1.54 -3.58 8.18
N ALA A 171 1.87 -3.57 9.49
CA ALA A 171 3.18 -3.97 9.98
C ALA A 171 3.49 -5.45 9.65
N ILE A 172 2.51 -6.34 9.75
CA ILE A 172 2.67 -7.77 9.39
C ILE A 172 2.90 -7.91 7.88
N ILE A 173 2.13 -7.21 7.04
CA ILE A 173 2.37 -7.16 5.59
C ILE A 173 3.75 -6.55 5.30
N GLY A 174 4.12 -5.50 6.01
CA GLY A 174 5.43 -4.88 5.93
C GLY A 174 6.57 -5.84 6.24
N LEU A 175 6.43 -6.65 7.29
CA LEU A 175 7.38 -7.69 7.66
C LEU A 175 7.49 -8.77 6.56
N TYR A 176 6.36 -9.18 6.01
CA TYR A 176 6.33 -10.15 4.92
C TYR A 176 7.04 -9.63 3.65
N LEU A 177 6.73 -8.40 3.22
CA LEU A 177 7.36 -7.80 2.04
C LEU A 177 8.86 -7.54 2.25
N GLY A 178 9.26 -7.10 3.45
CA GLY A 178 10.67 -6.90 3.79
C GLY A 178 11.44 -8.22 3.83
N MET A 179 10.84 -9.31 4.32
CA MET A 179 11.41 -10.65 4.27
C MET A 179 11.50 -11.17 2.83
N LEU A 180 10.44 -10.96 2.04
CA LEU A 180 10.40 -11.34 0.63
C LEU A 180 11.52 -10.65 -0.17
N TYR A 181 11.70 -9.34 0.05
CA TYR A 181 12.80 -8.57 -0.51
C TYR A 181 14.16 -9.18 -0.14
N TRP A 182 14.38 -9.41 1.15
CA TRP A 182 15.64 -9.93 1.64
C TRP A 182 15.98 -11.33 1.10
N VAL A 183 15.02 -12.25 1.14
CA VAL A 183 15.22 -13.63 0.66
C VAL A 183 15.35 -13.72 -0.86
N SER A 184 14.58 -12.92 -1.61
CA SER A 184 14.66 -12.92 -3.07
C SER A 184 15.87 -12.14 -3.61
N GLY A 185 16.44 -11.23 -2.82
CA GLY A 185 17.47 -10.30 -3.25
C GLY A 185 17.01 -9.34 -4.36
N SER A 186 15.70 -9.16 -4.52
CA SER A 186 15.12 -8.38 -5.61
C SER A 186 14.01 -7.45 -5.12
N LEU A 187 14.23 -6.15 -5.25
CA LEU A 187 13.22 -5.14 -4.95
C LEU A 187 11.98 -5.31 -5.84
N LEU A 188 12.17 -5.67 -7.12
CA LEU A 188 11.05 -5.89 -8.05
C LEU A 188 10.10 -6.99 -7.56
N THR A 189 10.60 -8.02 -6.87
CA THR A 189 9.75 -9.07 -6.30
C THR A 189 8.78 -8.51 -5.26
N ALA A 190 9.27 -7.66 -4.35
CA ALA A 190 8.42 -7.01 -3.34
C ALA A 190 7.45 -6.01 -3.99
N VAL A 191 7.92 -5.19 -4.94
CA VAL A 191 7.08 -4.26 -5.72
C VAL A 191 5.91 -4.97 -6.40
N VAL A 192 6.19 -6.08 -7.10
CA VAL A 192 5.14 -6.84 -7.80
C VAL A 192 4.16 -7.47 -6.81
N ALA A 193 4.66 -8.05 -5.72
CA ALA A 193 3.79 -8.64 -4.70
C ALA A 193 2.86 -7.60 -4.07
N HIS A 194 3.39 -6.43 -3.72
CA HIS A 194 2.65 -5.32 -3.14
C HIS A 194 1.61 -4.77 -4.12
N ALA A 195 2.04 -4.35 -5.31
CA ALA A 195 1.14 -3.78 -6.32
C ALA A 195 0.02 -4.75 -6.73
N ALA A 196 0.33 -6.04 -6.90
CA ALA A 196 -0.66 -7.04 -7.22
C ALA A 196 -1.64 -7.28 -6.07
N TYR A 197 -1.16 -7.28 -4.82
CA TYR A 197 -2.01 -7.37 -3.63
C TYR A 197 -2.99 -6.20 -3.57
N ASP A 198 -2.51 -4.97 -3.66
CA ASP A 198 -3.35 -3.78 -3.60
C ASP A 198 -4.40 -3.76 -4.70
N PHE A 199 -3.99 -4.03 -5.93
CA PHE A 199 -4.92 -4.06 -7.05
C PHE A 199 -6.03 -5.09 -6.86
N VAL A 200 -5.66 -6.34 -6.52
CA VAL A 200 -6.64 -7.42 -6.32
C VAL A 200 -7.51 -7.14 -5.10
N ALA A 201 -6.94 -6.66 -3.99
CA ALA A 201 -7.67 -6.30 -2.79
C ALA A 201 -8.69 -5.19 -3.05
N LEU A 202 -8.29 -4.08 -3.71
CA LEU A 202 -9.21 -2.98 -4.06
C LEU A 202 -10.35 -3.46 -4.95
N VAL A 203 -10.04 -4.21 -6.03
CA VAL A 203 -11.06 -4.73 -6.94
C VAL A 203 -12.01 -5.70 -6.22
N TRP A 204 -11.47 -6.59 -5.39
CA TRP A 204 -12.28 -7.56 -4.65
C TRP A 204 -13.19 -6.88 -3.62
N LEU A 205 -12.66 -5.95 -2.82
CA LEU A 205 -13.40 -5.20 -1.82
C LEU A 205 -14.52 -4.36 -2.46
N LEU A 206 -14.24 -3.70 -3.58
CA LEU A 206 -15.27 -2.93 -4.30
C LEU A 206 -16.41 -3.79 -4.84
N ARG A 207 -16.12 -5.04 -5.26
CA ARG A 207 -17.14 -5.96 -5.79
C ARG A 207 -17.94 -6.67 -4.70
N THR A 208 -17.36 -6.86 -3.52
CA THR A 208 -17.98 -7.63 -2.43
C THR A 208 -18.60 -6.76 -1.33
N ARG A 209 -18.45 -5.43 -1.41
CA ARG A 209 -19.08 -4.53 -0.43
C ARG A 209 -20.59 -4.71 -0.42
N PRO A 210 -21.23 -4.69 0.75
CA PRO A 210 -22.69 -4.60 0.82
C PRO A 210 -23.16 -3.33 0.11
N VAL A 211 -24.11 -3.46 -0.82
CA VAL A 211 -24.79 -2.29 -1.38
C VAL A 211 -25.58 -1.67 -0.23
N ALA A 212 -25.29 -0.42 0.11
CA ALA A 212 -26.12 0.30 1.06
C ALA A 212 -27.53 0.33 0.50
N GLU A 213 -28.47 -0.43 1.10
CA GLU A 213 -29.88 -0.31 0.78
C GLU A 213 -30.28 1.13 1.07
N GLY A 214 -30.66 1.87 0.00
CA GLY A 214 -31.07 3.26 0.08
C GLY A 214 -32.25 3.38 1.07
N LYS A 215 -32.02 4.10 2.15
CA LYS A 215 -33.08 4.60 3.02
C LYS A 215 -33.62 5.88 2.43
#